data_7abb43eaca3bff731bf50cf5ccc25d60
#
_entry.id   7abb43eaca3bff731bf50cf5ccc25d60
#
_cell.length_a   1.000
_cell.length_b   1.000
_cell.length_c   1.000
_cell.angle_alpha   90.00
_cell.angle_beta   90.00
_cell.angle_gamma   90.00
#
_symmetry.space_group_name_H-M   'P 1'
#
loop_
_entity.id
_entity.type
_entity.pdbx_description
1 polymer ?
#
loop_
_entity_poly.entity_id
_entity_poly.type
_entity_poly.pdbx_seq_one_letter_code
_entity_poly.pdbx_strand_id
1 'polypeptide(L)'
;MNSKYIFGGVIIAVFFGIMGFLLTQTNIKYEQDFAEIVKTDATIKATGSWVKEKNYDIDKQNNVFSFYMKDFNGKEIKVVYKGAIPNNFESSTSVVVTGKYKEGNFYASDILTKCPSKYETEYKAAQKAS
;
A
#
# COMPACT_ATOMS: atom_id res chain seq x y z
N MET A 1 1.83 40.12 -32.75
CA MET A 1 2.40 39.13 -31.80
C MET A 1 3.50 38.36 -32.48
N ASN A 2 4.64 38.31 -31.85
CA ASN A 2 5.77 37.58 -32.40
C ASN A 2 5.52 36.08 -32.31
N SER A 3 5.65 35.38 -33.43
CA SER A 3 5.43 33.95 -33.55
C SER A 3 6.25 33.12 -32.52
N LYS A 4 7.38 33.66 -32.11
CA LYS A 4 8.27 33.02 -31.12
C LYS A 4 7.60 32.85 -29.75
N TYR A 5 6.82 33.84 -29.30
CA TYR A 5 6.14 33.81 -28.03
C TYR A 5 4.95 32.86 -28.03
N ILE A 6 4.27 32.77 -29.15
CA ILE A 6 3.15 31.83 -29.32
C ILE A 6 3.66 30.40 -29.25
N PHE A 7 4.79 30.12 -29.91
CA PHE A 7 5.40 28.79 -29.93
C PHE A 7 5.83 28.37 -28.51
N GLY A 8 6.47 29.26 -27.77
CA GLY A 8 6.85 29.01 -26.40
C GLY A 8 5.67 28.78 -25.46
N GLY A 9 4.60 29.57 -25.64
CA GLY A 9 3.37 29.40 -24.85
C GLY A 9 2.69 28.07 -25.08
N VAL A 10 2.66 27.59 -26.32
CA VAL A 10 2.09 26.30 -26.67
C VAL A 10 2.88 25.16 -26.02
N ILE A 11 4.21 25.24 -26.05
CA ILE A 11 5.07 24.22 -25.42
C ILE A 11 4.81 24.14 -23.93
N ILE A 12 4.72 25.28 -23.26
CA ILE A 12 4.45 25.34 -21.81
C ILE A 12 3.07 24.75 -21.50
N ALA A 13 2.05 25.10 -22.27
CA ALA A 13 0.69 24.59 -22.08
C ALA A 13 0.63 23.06 -22.25
N VAL A 14 1.31 22.52 -23.26
CA VAL A 14 1.37 21.07 -23.50
C VAL A 14 2.10 20.37 -22.33
N PHE A 15 3.20 20.94 -21.88
CA PHE A 15 3.96 20.38 -20.77
C PHE A 15 3.12 20.30 -19.47
N PHE A 16 2.42 21.39 -19.14
CA PHE A 16 1.55 21.39 -17.96
C PHE A 16 0.37 20.44 -18.11
N GLY A 17 -0.17 20.31 -19.32
CA GLY A 17 -1.25 19.36 -19.59
C GLY A 17 -0.81 17.92 -19.37
N ILE A 18 0.36 17.55 -19.90
CA ILE A 18 0.91 16.20 -19.71
C ILE A 18 1.22 15.93 -18.25
N MET A 19 1.82 16.91 -17.56
CA MET A 19 2.15 16.75 -16.14
C MET A 19 0.91 16.59 -15.29
N GLY A 20 -0.14 17.37 -15.54
CA GLY A 20 -1.42 17.23 -14.83
C GLY A 20 -2.07 15.89 -15.08
N PHE A 21 -2.02 15.39 -16.32
CA PHE A 21 -2.56 14.08 -16.67
C PHE A 21 -1.82 12.95 -15.93
N LEU A 22 -0.49 13.02 -15.89
CA LEU A 22 0.31 12.04 -15.17
C LEU A 22 0.03 12.05 -13.67
N LEU A 23 -0.16 13.23 -13.07
CA LEU A 23 -0.48 13.35 -11.66
C LEU A 23 -1.85 12.74 -11.32
N THR A 24 -2.81 12.83 -12.23
CA THR A 24 -4.14 12.24 -11.99
C THR A 24 -4.14 10.72 -12.05
N GLN A 25 -3.16 10.12 -12.73
CA GLN A 25 -3.07 8.67 -12.82
C GLN A 25 -2.34 8.03 -11.64
N THR A 26 -1.62 8.80 -10.85
CA THR A 26 -0.85 8.27 -9.72
C THR A 26 -1.60 8.39 -8.38
N ASN A 27 -2.92 8.36 -8.41
CA ASN A 27 -3.71 8.42 -7.18
C ASN A 27 -3.68 7.08 -6.45
N ILE A 28 -2.63 6.86 -5.67
CA ILE A 28 -2.58 5.77 -4.71
C ILE A 28 -3.28 6.26 -3.47
N LYS A 29 -4.43 5.67 -3.17
CA LYS A 29 -5.16 6.02 -1.95
C LYS A 29 -4.61 5.20 -0.79
N TYR A 30 -4.38 5.88 0.33
CA TYR A 30 -4.05 5.21 1.59
C TYR A 30 -5.37 4.91 2.29
N GLU A 31 -5.66 3.64 2.50
CA GLU A 31 -6.92 3.25 3.09
C GLU A 31 -6.70 2.38 4.31
N GLN A 32 -7.32 2.75 5.42
CA GLN A 32 -7.27 2.00 6.67
C GLN A 32 -8.59 1.28 6.94
N ASP A 33 -9.64 1.62 6.21
CA ASP A 33 -10.94 0.97 6.34
C ASP A 33 -11.15 0.03 5.16
N PHE A 34 -11.18 -1.26 5.44
CA PHE A 34 -11.34 -2.27 4.40
C PHE A 34 -12.73 -2.25 3.75
N ALA A 35 -13.72 -1.67 4.41
CA ALA A 35 -15.04 -1.49 3.80
C ALA A 35 -14.98 -0.56 2.58
N GLU A 36 -14.10 0.44 2.62
CA GLU A 36 -13.88 1.34 1.48
C GLU A 36 -13.06 0.67 0.37
N ILE A 37 -12.13 -0.23 0.74
CA ILE A 37 -11.30 -0.95 -0.22
C ILE A 37 -12.16 -1.82 -1.13
N VAL A 38 -13.17 -2.47 -0.58
CA VAL A 38 -14.06 -3.37 -1.33
C VAL A 38 -14.83 -2.63 -2.42
N LYS A 39 -15.04 -1.33 -2.24
CA LYS A 39 -15.84 -0.50 -3.15
C LYS A 39 -15.03 0.13 -4.28
N THR A 40 -13.70 0.03 -4.27
CA THR A 40 -12.88 0.72 -5.25
C THR A 40 -12.01 -0.26 -6.04
N ASP A 41 -11.84 0.03 -7.33
CA ASP A 41 -10.99 -0.74 -8.23
C ASP A 41 -9.59 -0.12 -8.39
N ALA A 42 -9.33 0.98 -7.69
CA ALA A 42 -8.05 1.68 -7.78
C ALA A 42 -6.96 0.96 -6.98
N THR A 43 -5.71 1.23 -7.33
CA THR A 43 -4.57 0.76 -6.53
C THR A 43 -4.56 1.46 -5.17
N ILE A 44 -4.50 0.68 -4.11
CA ILE A 44 -4.63 1.17 -2.73
C ILE A 44 -3.47 0.65 -1.89
N LYS A 45 -3.03 1.47 -0.94
CA LYS A 45 -2.18 1.03 0.15
C LYS A 45 -3.06 0.78 1.37
N ALA A 46 -3.24 -0.48 1.72
CA ALA A 46 -4.05 -0.88 2.85
C ALA A 46 -3.17 -1.19 4.05
N THR A 47 -3.50 -0.60 5.18
CA THR A 47 -2.77 -0.82 6.43
C THR A 47 -3.62 -1.64 7.39
N GLY A 48 -3.03 -2.66 7.97
CA GLY A 48 -3.71 -3.50 8.94
C GLY A 48 -2.74 -4.40 9.67
N SER A 49 -3.28 -5.41 10.34
CA SER A 49 -2.48 -6.38 11.09
C SER A 49 -2.72 -7.78 10.55
N TRP A 50 -1.66 -8.60 10.52
CA TRP A 50 -1.80 -10.00 10.20
C TRP A 50 -2.63 -10.70 11.27
N VAL A 51 -3.62 -11.49 10.82
CA VAL A 51 -4.42 -12.30 11.75
C VAL A 51 -3.63 -13.57 12.06
N LYS A 52 -2.92 -13.55 13.18
CA LYS A 52 -2.01 -14.65 13.58
C LYS A 52 -2.75 -15.96 13.82
N GLU A 53 -4.01 -15.88 14.21
CA GLU A 53 -4.86 -17.04 14.46
C GLU A 53 -5.15 -17.85 13.20
N LYS A 54 -5.11 -17.20 12.05
CA LYS A 54 -5.39 -17.80 10.74
C LYS A 54 -4.12 -18.00 9.93
N ASN A 55 -3.09 -18.47 10.41
CA ASN A 55 -1.83 -18.73 9.72
C ASN A 55 -1.77 -18.25 8.25
N TYR A 56 -0.60 -18.03 7.73
CA TYR A 56 -0.41 -17.73 6.32
C TYR A 56 -0.23 -19.01 5.51
N ASP A 57 -0.43 -18.93 4.20
CA ASP A 57 -0.26 -20.04 3.27
C ASP A 57 0.79 -19.68 2.22
N ILE A 58 1.62 -20.65 1.87
CA ILE A 58 2.67 -20.47 0.87
C ILE A 58 2.51 -21.55 -0.21
N ASP A 59 2.31 -21.09 -1.45
CA ASP A 59 2.33 -21.96 -2.61
C ASP A 59 3.72 -21.90 -3.23
N LYS A 60 4.54 -22.91 -2.96
CA LYS A 60 5.92 -22.95 -3.46
C LYS A 60 5.99 -23.17 -4.96
N GLN A 61 5.00 -23.84 -5.55
CA GLN A 61 4.98 -24.11 -6.99
C GLN A 61 4.75 -22.84 -7.80
N ASN A 62 3.84 -21.99 -7.34
CA ASN A 62 3.48 -20.75 -8.02
C ASN A 62 4.14 -19.53 -7.40
N ASN A 63 4.93 -19.73 -6.33
CA ASN A 63 5.59 -18.68 -5.58
C ASN A 63 4.59 -17.62 -5.12
N VAL A 64 3.49 -18.06 -4.51
CA VAL A 64 2.40 -17.20 -4.03
C VAL A 64 2.32 -17.30 -2.50
N PHE A 65 2.29 -16.15 -1.86
CA PHE A 65 2.13 -16.03 -0.42
C PHE A 65 0.77 -15.39 -0.13
N SER A 66 -0.01 -16.00 0.74
CA SER A 66 -1.32 -15.46 1.10
C SER A 66 -1.50 -15.47 2.62
N PHE A 67 -2.22 -14.48 3.12
CA PHE A 67 -2.51 -14.37 4.54
C PHE A 67 -3.78 -13.55 4.74
N TYR A 68 -4.33 -13.60 5.94
CA TYR A 68 -5.47 -12.78 6.34
C TYR A 68 -5.00 -11.57 7.11
N MET A 69 -5.57 -10.43 6.78
CA MET A 69 -5.24 -9.15 7.34
C MET A 69 -6.51 -8.50 7.86
N LYS A 70 -6.44 -7.84 9.01
CA LYS A 70 -7.59 -7.13 9.58
C LYS A 70 -7.30 -5.65 9.72
N ASP A 71 -8.32 -4.83 9.57
CA ASP A 71 -8.24 -3.39 9.78
C ASP A 71 -8.50 -3.03 11.25
N PHE A 72 -8.55 -1.74 11.55
CA PHE A 72 -8.83 -1.26 12.90
C PHE A 72 -10.26 -1.55 13.36
N ASN A 73 -11.17 -1.79 12.43
CA ASN A 73 -12.56 -2.14 12.72
C ASN A 73 -12.77 -3.64 12.89
N GLY A 74 -11.72 -4.43 12.70
CA GLY A 74 -11.79 -5.88 12.83
C GLY A 74 -12.24 -6.61 11.56
N LYS A 75 -12.41 -5.91 10.44
CA LYS A 75 -12.77 -6.54 9.18
C LYS A 75 -11.55 -7.23 8.57
N GLU A 76 -11.71 -8.48 8.18
CA GLU A 76 -10.65 -9.30 7.63
C GLU A 76 -10.76 -9.40 6.11
N ILE A 77 -9.62 -9.37 5.43
CA ILE A 77 -9.52 -9.65 3.99
C ILE A 77 -8.37 -10.62 3.74
N LYS A 78 -8.50 -11.41 2.69
CA LYS A 78 -7.43 -12.30 2.26
C LYS A 78 -6.52 -11.53 1.30
N VAL A 79 -5.23 -11.51 1.61
CA VAL A 79 -4.20 -10.88 0.77
C VAL A 79 -3.44 -11.96 0.03
N VAL A 80 -3.31 -11.79 -1.28
CA VAL A 80 -2.54 -12.69 -2.14
C VAL A 80 -1.38 -11.92 -2.75
N TYR A 81 -0.18 -12.41 -2.53
CA TYR A 81 1.05 -11.75 -2.99
C TYR A 81 1.92 -12.75 -3.73
N LYS A 82 2.33 -12.39 -4.94
CA LYS A 82 3.28 -13.19 -5.70
C LYS A 82 4.70 -12.83 -5.28
N GLY A 83 5.36 -13.73 -4.58
CA GLY A 83 6.70 -13.53 -4.11
C GLY A 83 6.96 -14.24 -2.79
N ALA A 84 8.16 -14.03 -2.24
CA ALA A 84 8.55 -14.65 -0.98
C ALA A 84 7.98 -13.89 0.21
N ILE A 85 7.88 -14.57 1.36
CA ILE A 85 7.47 -13.92 2.61
C ILE A 85 8.45 -12.79 2.93
N PRO A 86 7.95 -11.59 3.25
CA PRO A 86 8.83 -10.51 3.72
C PRO A 86 9.56 -10.90 4.99
N ASN A 87 10.79 -10.44 5.14
CA ASN A 87 11.55 -10.63 6.36
C ASN A 87 10.79 -10.00 7.54
N ASN A 88 10.77 -10.67 8.68
CA ASN A 88 10.13 -10.21 9.89
C ASN A 88 8.59 -10.11 9.80
N PHE A 89 7.97 -10.81 8.84
CA PHE A 89 6.52 -10.82 8.71
C PHE A 89 5.84 -11.32 9.99
N GLU A 90 6.35 -12.38 10.58
CA GLU A 90 5.77 -12.99 11.78
C GLU A 90 5.89 -12.10 13.02
N SER A 91 6.90 -11.26 13.08
CA SER A 91 7.12 -10.35 14.21
C SER A 91 6.58 -8.95 13.96
N SER A 92 5.97 -8.71 12.79
CA SER A 92 5.44 -7.39 12.46
C SER A 92 4.18 -7.07 13.27
N THR A 93 4.05 -5.81 13.70
CA THR A 93 2.85 -5.31 14.38
C THR A 93 1.83 -4.78 13.39
N SER A 94 2.28 -4.31 12.25
CA SER A 94 1.40 -3.84 11.19
C SER A 94 1.99 -4.18 9.83
N VAL A 95 1.10 -4.32 8.86
CA VAL A 95 1.45 -4.66 7.49
C VAL A 95 0.78 -3.66 6.56
N VAL A 96 1.55 -3.12 5.61
CA VAL A 96 1.02 -2.25 4.56
C VAL A 96 1.13 -3.01 3.25
N VAL A 97 0.01 -3.22 2.60
CA VAL A 97 -0.03 -3.90 1.30
C VAL A 97 -0.48 -2.93 0.23
N THR A 98 0.20 -2.96 -0.90
CA THR A 98 -0.13 -2.14 -2.07
C THR A 98 -0.68 -3.05 -3.16
N GLY A 99 -1.85 -2.75 -3.65
CA GLY A 99 -2.46 -3.55 -4.72
C GLY A 99 -3.91 -3.18 -4.95
N LYS A 100 -4.66 -4.15 -5.48
CA LYS A 100 -6.07 -3.96 -5.83
C LYS A 100 -6.92 -5.05 -5.20
N TYR A 101 -8.11 -4.67 -4.76
CA TYR A 101 -9.12 -5.62 -4.29
C TYR A 101 -9.95 -6.11 -5.46
N LYS A 102 -10.07 -7.43 -5.60
CA LYS A 102 -10.84 -8.03 -6.69
C LYS A 102 -11.39 -9.38 -6.25
N GLU A 103 -12.67 -9.61 -6.51
CA GLU A 103 -13.33 -10.91 -6.29
C GLU A 103 -13.17 -11.48 -4.87
N GLY A 104 -13.21 -10.62 -3.87
CA GLY A 104 -13.11 -11.04 -2.48
C GLY A 104 -11.69 -11.18 -1.94
N ASN A 105 -10.69 -10.99 -2.79
CA ASN A 105 -9.29 -11.07 -2.40
C ASN A 105 -8.56 -9.76 -2.73
N PHE A 106 -7.57 -9.44 -1.93
CA PHE A 106 -6.71 -8.29 -2.21
C PHE A 106 -5.42 -8.80 -2.85
N TYR A 107 -5.22 -8.45 -4.11
CA TYR A 107 -4.02 -8.85 -4.86
C TYR A 107 -2.94 -7.79 -4.66
N ALA A 108 -1.98 -8.10 -3.81
CA ALA A 108 -0.90 -7.19 -3.48
C ALA A 108 0.24 -7.28 -4.50
N SER A 109 0.74 -6.13 -4.91
CA SER A 109 1.95 -6.02 -5.73
C SER A 109 3.17 -5.76 -4.86
N ASP A 110 2.97 -5.28 -3.62
CA ASP A 110 4.05 -5.01 -2.68
C ASP A 110 3.54 -5.17 -1.25
N ILE A 111 4.41 -5.62 -0.36
CA ILE A 111 4.11 -5.77 1.06
C ILE A 111 5.23 -5.12 1.86
N LEU A 112 4.85 -4.21 2.76
CA LEU A 112 5.75 -3.59 3.69
C LEU A 112 5.36 -3.99 5.11
N THR A 113 6.29 -4.56 5.87
CA THR A 113 6.06 -4.93 7.26
C THR A 113 6.66 -3.87 8.17
N LYS A 114 5.91 -3.49 9.21
CA LYS A 114 6.38 -2.57 10.24
C LYS A 114 6.54 -3.32 11.54
N CYS A 115 7.79 -3.47 11.95
CA CYS A 115 8.11 -4.07 13.24
C CYS A 115 8.46 -2.97 14.24
N PRO A 116 8.12 -3.13 15.52
CA PRO A 116 8.66 -2.21 16.52
C PRO A 116 10.16 -2.43 16.60
N SER A 117 10.93 -1.49 16.04
CA SER A 117 12.37 -1.55 16.15
C SER A 117 12.79 -1.15 17.56
N LYS A 118 13.97 -1.63 18.00
CA LYS A 118 14.53 -1.16 19.26
C LYS A 118 14.67 0.36 19.29
N TYR A 119 14.94 0.96 18.14
CA TYR A 119 15.08 2.40 18.04
C TYR A 119 13.78 3.16 18.29
N GLU A 120 12.66 2.64 17.81
CA GLU A 120 11.37 3.27 18.07
C GLU A 120 10.98 3.17 19.55
N THR A 121 11.25 2.03 20.17
CA THR A 121 10.96 1.81 21.58
C THR A 121 11.83 2.71 22.46
N GLU A 122 13.12 2.81 22.17
CA GLU A 122 14.04 3.71 22.88
C GLU A 122 13.66 5.17 22.68
N TYR A 123 13.27 5.54 21.47
CA TYR A 123 12.86 6.91 21.15
C TYR A 123 11.60 7.31 21.92
N LYS A 124 10.61 6.43 21.99
CA LYS A 124 9.39 6.69 22.76
C LYS A 124 9.66 6.74 24.27
N ALA A 125 10.53 5.88 24.77
CA ALA A 125 10.92 5.88 26.16
C ALA A 125 11.67 7.18 26.51
N ALA A 126 12.56 7.64 25.63
CA ALA A 126 13.28 8.89 25.82
C ALA A 126 12.34 10.08 25.82
N GLN A 127 11.32 10.09 24.96
CA GLN A 127 10.33 11.15 24.94
C GLN A 127 9.46 11.19 26.19
N LYS A 128 9.15 10.04 26.76
CA LYS A 128 8.38 9.96 28.01
C LYS A 128 9.21 10.35 29.23
N ALA A 129 10.53 10.17 29.16
CA ALA A 129 11.42 10.49 30.27
C ALA A 129 11.81 11.98 30.32
N SER A 130 11.54 12.72 29.27
CA SER A 130 11.86 14.17 29.24
C SER A 130 10.62 15.03 29.62
#